data_34b887b8ba804d7bf594c7c19209f51f
#
_entry.id   34b887b8ba804d7bf594c7c19209f51f
#
_cell.length_a   1.000
_cell.length_b   1.000
_cell.length_c   1.000
_cell.angle_alpha   90.00
_cell.angle_beta   90.00
_cell.angle_gamma   90.00
#
_symmetry.space_group_name_H-M   'P 1'
#
loop_
_entity.id
_entity.type
_entity.pdbx_description
1 polymer ?
#
loop_
_entity_poly.entity_id
_entity_poly.type
_entity_poly.pdbx_seq_one_letter_code
_entity_poly.pdbx_strand_id
1 'polypeptide(L)'
;MKILFVSLGCDKNLVDSEKMLGMLQEKGYTFTDDETEADVIVVNTCCFIGDAKEESINTLLQMGELKDSGQVKALIAAGCLAQRYREEIQKEIPQVDAIIGTTAIDEIVAALEEILAGQKQNHYEDINAAPVTETNRVVTTGGHFAYLKIAEGCDKHCTYCIIPKVRGNYRSVPMESLLKEARELADKGVRELILVAQETTLYGVDLYGKKELPGLLHELAQIPGIYWIRILYCYPEEITDELIDAIAAEPKVCNYLDIPIQHASDNVLKRMGRRTDQAELRAIIGKLREKIPDICLRTTLISGFPGETQEDFEELYRFVNEMEFDRLGVFPYSQEEDTPAATMEDQVPQEVKEFRRDELMELQQAIAFDKAEDMVGRILTVMIEGKVADEETYVARTYRDAPNVDGYLFVNTSANLMTGDFVKVLVTGSNEYDLIGEIYHE
;
A
#
# COMPACT_ATOMS: atom_id res chain seq x y z
N MET A 1 4.67 -25.98 16.99
CA MET A 1 4.25 -26.13 15.58
C MET A 1 4.70 -24.89 14.87
N LYS A 2 5.44 -25.02 13.77
CA LYS A 2 6.00 -23.93 12.99
C LYS A 2 5.06 -23.56 11.85
N ILE A 3 4.79 -22.29 11.68
CA ILE A 3 3.92 -21.75 10.62
C ILE A 3 4.77 -20.95 9.64
N LEU A 4 4.69 -21.30 8.36
CA LEU A 4 5.13 -20.44 7.27
C LEU A 4 3.96 -19.53 6.88
N PHE A 5 4.18 -18.22 6.92
CA PHE A 5 3.17 -17.24 6.55
C PHE A 5 3.61 -16.49 5.29
N VAL A 6 2.88 -16.66 4.20
CA VAL A 6 3.14 -15.96 2.93
C VAL A 6 2.14 -14.82 2.78
N SER A 7 2.64 -13.59 2.74
CA SER A 7 1.80 -12.39 2.57
C SER A 7 2.00 -11.82 1.18
N LEU A 8 0.97 -11.89 0.36
CA LEU A 8 0.96 -11.37 -1.01
C LEU A 8 0.16 -10.08 -1.12
N GLY A 9 0.43 -9.31 -2.16
CA GLY A 9 -0.33 -8.12 -2.52
C GLY A 9 0.12 -6.86 -1.80
N CYS A 10 -0.84 -6.09 -1.28
CA CYS A 10 -0.61 -4.71 -0.83
C CYS A 10 -0.34 -4.59 0.68
N ASP A 11 0.05 -3.37 1.09
CA ASP A 11 0.24 -2.95 2.47
C ASP A 11 -0.97 -3.21 3.39
N LYS A 12 -2.21 -3.10 2.88
CA LYS A 12 -3.42 -3.44 3.65
C LYS A 12 -3.51 -4.94 3.95
N ASN A 13 -3.13 -5.77 2.98
CA ASN A 13 -3.00 -7.22 3.17
C ASN A 13 -1.88 -7.55 4.17
N LEU A 14 -0.77 -6.80 4.13
CA LEU A 14 0.32 -6.98 5.09
C LEU A 14 -0.14 -6.70 6.53
N VAL A 15 -0.91 -5.63 6.75
CA VAL A 15 -1.48 -5.35 8.08
C VAL A 15 -2.38 -6.51 8.57
N ASP A 16 -3.20 -7.07 7.67
CA ASP A 16 -4.02 -8.23 8.01
C ASP A 16 -3.16 -9.45 8.36
N SER A 17 -2.08 -9.70 7.60
CA SER A 17 -1.11 -10.76 7.89
C SER A 17 -0.46 -10.58 9.25
N GLU A 18 0.00 -9.39 9.58
CA GLU A 18 0.66 -9.08 10.85
C GLU A 18 -0.29 -9.22 12.06
N LYS A 19 -1.58 -8.93 11.88
CA LYS A 19 -2.62 -9.20 12.89
C LYS A 19 -2.85 -10.71 13.06
N MET A 20 -2.98 -11.46 11.98
CA MET A 20 -3.10 -12.93 12.05
C MET A 20 -1.88 -13.57 12.70
N LEU A 21 -0.66 -13.12 12.37
CA LEU A 21 0.58 -13.55 13.03
C LEU A 21 0.55 -13.28 14.54
N GLY A 22 0.09 -12.10 14.96
CA GLY A 22 -0.05 -11.75 16.37
C GLY A 22 -0.98 -12.69 17.12
N MET A 23 -2.15 -12.98 16.57
CA MET A 23 -3.12 -13.91 17.17
C MET A 23 -2.59 -15.35 17.27
N LEU A 24 -1.89 -15.81 16.24
CA LEU A 24 -1.25 -17.14 16.25
C LEU A 24 -0.11 -17.20 17.28
N GLN A 25 0.69 -16.13 17.40
CA GLN A 25 1.76 -16.04 18.40
C GLN A 25 1.23 -16.11 19.84
N GLU A 26 0.12 -15.44 20.13
CA GLU A 26 -0.52 -15.50 21.46
C GLU A 26 -0.99 -16.91 21.85
N LYS A 27 -1.31 -17.74 20.87
CA LYS A 27 -1.64 -19.16 21.06
C LYS A 27 -0.41 -20.06 21.20
N GLY A 28 0.79 -19.50 21.09
CA GLY A 28 2.04 -20.24 21.25
C GLY A 28 2.55 -20.90 19.98
N TYR A 29 2.02 -20.56 18.81
CA TYR A 29 2.59 -20.96 17.53
C TYR A 29 3.88 -20.19 17.26
N THR A 30 4.83 -20.81 16.56
CA THR A 30 6.09 -20.22 16.14
C THR A 30 6.15 -20.10 14.63
N PHE A 31 6.98 -19.20 14.11
CA PHE A 31 7.08 -18.94 12.69
C PHE A 31 8.40 -19.39 12.10
N THR A 32 8.41 -19.66 10.82
CA THR A 32 9.61 -19.99 10.03
C THR A 32 9.51 -19.33 8.67
N ASP A 33 10.63 -19.02 8.07
CA ASP A 33 10.81 -18.61 6.66
C ASP A 33 11.31 -19.77 5.79
N ASP A 34 11.59 -20.94 6.39
CA ASP A 34 12.02 -22.14 5.70
C ASP A 34 10.82 -23.06 5.43
N GLU A 35 10.48 -23.21 4.14
CA GLU A 35 9.41 -24.10 3.67
C GLU A 35 9.59 -25.54 4.17
N THR A 36 10.85 -25.99 4.33
CA THR A 36 11.16 -27.37 4.75
C THR A 36 10.87 -27.64 6.22
N GLU A 37 10.75 -26.61 7.04
CA GLU A 37 10.48 -26.70 8.48
C GLU A 37 9.00 -26.44 8.83
N ALA A 38 8.18 -26.03 7.85
CA ALA A 38 6.82 -25.64 8.08
C ALA A 38 5.91 -26.86 8.39
N ASP A 39 5.20 -26.81 9.51
CA ASP A 39 4.10 -27.73 9.83
C ASP A 39 2.77 -27.28 9.19
N VAL A 40 2.59 -25.95 9.06
CA VAL A 40 1.40 -25.27 8.59
C VAL A 40 1.79 -24.15 7.66
N ILE A 41 1.03 -23.95 6.61
CA ILE A 41 1.21 -22.81 5.69
C ILE A 41 -0.07 -21.98 5.65
N VAL A 42 0.09 -20.66 5.79
CA VAL A 42 -0.98 -19.68 5.57
C VAL A 42 -0.56 -18.76 4.43
N VAL A 43 -1.39 -18.66 3.40
CA VAL A 43 -1.17 -17.75 2.26
C VAL A 43 -2.24 -16.66 2.29
N ASN A 44 -1.84 -15.43 2.59
CA ASN A 44 -2.70 -14.27 2.46
C ASN A 44 -2.62 -13.74 1.02
N THR A 45 -3.69 -13.92 0.28
CA THR A 45 -3.75 -13.83 -1.19
C THR A 45 -4.25 -12.47 -1.68
N CYS A 46 -3.88 -12.11 -2.90
CA CYS A 46 -4.32 -10.91 -3.62
C CYS A 46 -5.08 -11.28 -4.90
N CYS A 47 -5.99 -10.41 -5.34
CA CYS A 47 -6.69 -10.55 -6.63
C CYS A 47 -7.06 -9.20 -7.25
N PHE A 48 -6.26 -8.16 -6.98
CA PHE A 48 -6.57 -6.81 -7.42
C PHE A 48 -6.44 -6.64 -8.94
N ILE A 49 -5.40 -7.25 -9.52
CA ILE A 49 -5.13 -7.30 -10.97
C ILE A 49 -4.76 -8.74 -11.37
N GLY A 50 -4.77 -9.02 -12.69
CA GLY A 50 -4.48 -10.35 -13.24
C GLY A 50 -3.18 -10.95 -12.72
N ASP A 51 -2.08 -10.19 -12.75
CA ASP A 51 -0.76 -10.67 -12.30
C ASP A 51 -0.75 -11.05 -10.81
N ALA A 52 -1.38 -10.26 -9.96
CA ALA A 52 -1.48 -10.57 -8.52
C ALA A 52 -2.35 -11.80 -8.23
N LYS A 53 -3.35 -12.04 -9.09
CA LYS A 53 -4.19 -13.23 -9.06
C LYS A 53 -3.39 -14.48 -9.46
N GLU A 54 -2.63 -14.39 -10.54
CA GLU A 54 -1.75 -15.46 -11.01
C GLU A 54 -0.68 -15.81 -9.97
N GLU A 55 -0.01 -14.81 -9.39
CA GLU A 55 0.94 -15.00 -8.29
C GLU A 55 0.31 -15.76 -7.12
N SER A 56 -0.89 -15.35 -6.71
CA SER A 56 -1.60 -15.99 -5.59
C SER A 56 -1.96 -17.43 -5.88
N ILE A 57 -2.42 -17.73 -7.10
CA ILE A 57 -2.77 -19.11 -7.53
C ILE A 57 -1.51 -19.97 -7.58
N ASN A 58 -0.44 -19.48 -8.21
CA ASN A 58 0.83 -20.21 -8.32
C ASN A 58 1.44 -20.50 -6.95
N THR A 59 1.36 -19.55 -6.02
CA THR A 59 1.82 -19.76 -4.64
C THR A 59 0.99 -20.83 -3.93
N LEU A 60 -0.34 -20.82 -4.06
CA LEU A 60 -1.19 -21.86 -3.47
C LEU A 60 -0.90 -23.25 -4.06
N LEU A 61 -0.65 -23.34 -5.36
CA LEU A 61 -0.28 -24.62 -6.03
C LEU A 61 1.08 -25.12 -5.51
N GLN A 62 2.09 -24.26 -5.45
CA GLN A 62 3.41 -24.62 -4.92
C GLN A 62 3.33 -25.10 -3.46
N MET A 63 2.61 -24.38 -2.61
CA MET A 63 2.41 -24.79 -1.20
C MET A 63 1.57 -26.07 -1.08
N GLY A 64 0.67 -26.31 -2.03
CA GLY A 64 -0.10 -27.54 -2.14
C GLY A 64 0.77 -28.77 -2.39
N GLU A 65 1.84 -28.65 -3.19
CA GLU A 65 2.80 -29.75 -3.43
C GLU A 65 3.50 -30.20 -2.14
N LEU A 66 3.84 -29.25 -1.25
CA LEU A 66 4.42 -29.54 0.05
C LEU A 66 3.45 -30.32 0.94
N LYS A 67 2.16 -30.07 0.82
CA LYS A 67 1.15 -30.80 1.54
C LYS A 67 0.96 -32.24 0.99
N ASP A 68 0.93 -32.41 -0.33
CA ASP A 68 0.84 -33.71 -0.99
C ASP A 68 2.05 -34.63 -0.65
N SER A 69 3.22 -34.03 -0.43
CA SER A 69 4.40 -34.76 0.05
C SER A 69 4.28 -35.26 1.49
N GLY A 70 3.27 -34.79 2.23
CA GLY A 70 3.05 -35.13 3.64
C GLY A 70 3.89 -34.32 4.65
N GLN A 71 4.63 -33.31 4.18
CA GLN A 71 5.44 -32.42 5.02
C GLN A 71 4.54 -31.46 5.81
N VAL A 72 3.56 -30.84 5.15
CA VAL A 72 2.67 -29.83 5.70
C VAL A 72 1.34 -30.45 6.11
N LYS A 73 0.89 -30.15 7.34
CA LYS A 73 -0.35 -30.68 7.93
C LYS A 73 -1.60 -29.87 7.52
N ALA A 74 -1.43 -28.56 7.33
CA ALA A 74 -2.51 -27.64 7.00
C ALA A 74 -2.06 -26.56 6.00
N LEU A 75 -2.90 -26.27 5.01
CA LEU A 75 -2.76 -25.16 4.09
C LEU A 75 -4.03 -24.31 4.16
N ILE A 76 -3.87 -23.04 4.54
CA ILE A 76 -4.96 -22.07 4.68
C ILE A 76 -4.78 -20.95 3.65
N ALA A 77 -5.83 -20.64 2.90
CA ALA A 77 -5.89 -19.49 2.02
C ALA A 77 -6.71 -18.37 2.67
N ALA A 78 -6.13 -17.18 2.79
CA ALA A 78 -6.79 -16.00 3.32
C ALA A 78 -6.73 -14.85 2.30
N GLY A 79 -7.41 -13.73 2.57
CA GLY A 79 -7.29 -12.48 1.82
C GLY A 79 -8.24 -12.35 0.63
N CYS A 80 -7.86 -11.47 -0.33
CA CYS A 80 -8.77 -11.00 -1.37
C CYS A 80 -9.16 -12.09 -2.39
N LEU A 81 -8.21 -12.93 -2.82
CA LEU A 81 -8.53 -14.05 -3.72
C LEU A 81 -9.45 -15.06 -3.00
N ALA A 82 -9.10 -15.38 -1.76
CA ALA A 82 -9.89 -16.26 -0.91
C ALA A 82 -11.33 -15.74 -0.72
N GLN A 83 -11.49 -14.46 -0.46
CA GLN A 83 -12.82 -13.82 -0.35
C GLN A 83 -13.60 -13.86 -1.66
N ARG A 84 -12.94 -13.69 -2.80
CA ARG A 84 -13.59 -13.60 -4.10
C ARG A 84 -14.07 -14.95 -4.64
N TYR A 85 -13.22 -15.95 -4.57
CA TYR A 85 -13.45 -17.25 -5.21
C TYR A 85 -13.88 -18.36 -4.25
N ARG A 86 -13.71 -18.16 -2.95
CA ARG A 86 -14.23 -19.04 -1.90
C ARG A 86 -13.98 -20.53 -2.20
N GLU A 87 -15.03 -21.33 -2.17
CA GLU A 87 -14.97 -22.78 -2.36
C GLU A 87 -14.46 -23.22 -3.76
N GLU A 88 -14.45 -22.31 -4.74
CA GLU A 88 -13.86 -22.58 -6.05
C GLU A 88 -12.35 -22.85 -5.94
N ILE A 89 -11.66 -22.16 -5.01
CA ILE A 89 -10.25 -22.42 -4.74
C ILE A 89 -10.05 -23.86 -4.30
N GLN A 90 -10.85 -24.36 -3.36
CA GLN A 90 -10.72 -25.72 -2.83
C GLN A 90 -11.12 -26.79 -3.87
N LYS A 91 -11.97 -26.44 -4.81
CA LYS A 91 -12.36 -27.32 -5.91
C LYS A 91 -11.22 -27.52 -6.90
N GLU A 92 -10.49 -26.44 -7.22
CA GLU A 92 -9.36 -26.45 -8.16
C GLU A 92 -8.03 -26.81 -7.47
N ILE A 93 -7.89 -26.47 -6.19
CA ILE A 93 -6.70 -26.74 -5.34
C ILE A 93 -7.17 -27.47 -4.07
N PRO A 94 -7.42 -28.79 -4.15
CA PRO A 94 -7.99 -29.58 -3.03
C PRO A 94 -7.08 -29.65 -1.79
N GLN A 95 -5.82 -29.25 -1.91
CA GLN A 95 -4.84 -29.17 -0.83
C GLN A 95 -5.17 -28.05 0.17
N VAL A 96 -5.95 -27.05 -0.22
CA VAL A 96 -6.40 -25.97 0.67
C VAL A 96 -7.45 -26.53 1.66
N ASP A 97 -7.13 -26.52 2.95
CA ASP A 97 -7.98 -27.07 4.00
C ASP A 97 -9.08 -26.11 4.46
N ALA A 98 -8.75 -24.82 4.55
CA ALA A 98 -9.70 -23.79 4.94
C ALA A 98 -9.46 -22.49 4.17
N ILE A 99 -10.53 -21.71 4.05
CA ILE A 99 -10.54 -20.38 3.45
C ILE A 99 -11.00 -19.38 4.49
N ILE A 100 -10.28 -18.26 4.58
CA ILE A 100 -10.61 -17.15 5.48
C ILE A 100 -10.87 -15.89 4.66
N GLY A 101 -12.09 -15.36 4.79
CA GLY A 101 -12.49 -14.12 4.14
C GLY A 101 -11.76 -12.90 4.69
N THR A 102 -11.83 -11.78 3.95
CA THR A 102 -11.13 -10.52 4.31
C THR A 102 -11.64 -9.89 5.60
N THR A 103 -12.84 -10.20 6.03
CA THR A 103 -13.48 -9.72 7.27
C THR A 103 -13.42 -10.72 8.43
N ALA A 104 -12.89 -11.93 8.19
CA ALA A 104 -12.82 -13.02 9.17
C ALA A 104 -11.37 -13.37 9.57
N ILE A 105 -10.44 -12.41 9.52
CA ILE A 105 -9.03 -12.65 9.83
C ILE A 105 -8.80 -13.06 11.29
N ASP A 106 -9.68 -12.68 12.20
CA ASP A 106 -9.69 -13.05 13.61
C ASP A 106 -10.04 -14.53 13.84
N GLU A 107 -10.62 -15.20 12.85
CA GLU A 107 -10.91 -16.63 12.89
C GLU A 107 -9.70 -17.52 12.53
N ILE A 108 -8.51 -16.93 12.25
CA ILE A 108 -7.31 -17.69 11.85
C ILE A 108 -6.93 -18.79 12.82
N VAL A 109 -7.06 -18.53 14.13
CA VAL A 109 -6.72 -19.51 15.19
C VAL A 109 -7.75 -20.64 15.20
N ALA A 110 -9.05 -20.30 15.15
CA ALA A 110 -10.14 -21.28 15.12
C ALA A 110 -10.03 -22.18 13.89
N ALA A 111 -9.82 -21.60 12.71
CA ALA A 111 -9.64 -22.35 11.46
C ALA A 111 -8.49 -23.36 11.55
N LEU A 112 -7.34 -22.95 12.11
CA LEU A 112 -6.20 -23.85 12.29
C LEU A 112 -6.50 -24.98 13.29
N GLU A 113 -7.09 -24.67 14.45
CA GLU A 113 -7.44 -25.65 15.47
C GLU A 113 -8.47 -26.67 14.95
N GLU A 114 -9.44 -26.24 14.17
CA GLU A 114 -10.44 -27.11 13.51
C GLU A 114 -9.79 -28.07 12.51
N ILE A 115 -8.87 -27.58 11.66
CA ILE A 115 -8.13 -28.42 10.71
C ILE A 115 -7.34 -29.50 11.46
N LEU A 116 -6.65 -29.12 12.53
CA LEU A 116 -5.86 -30.04 13.37
C LEU A 116 -6.74 -31.08 14.10
N ALA A 117 -8.01 -30.73 14.36
CA ALA A 117 -9.02 -31.66 14.88
C ALA A 117 -9.69 -32.54 13.78
N GLY A 118 -9.26 -32.41 12.52
CA GLY A 118 -9.80 -33.16 11.39
C GLY A 118 -11.11 -32.58 10.82
N GLN A 119 -11.44 -31.34 11.16
CA GLN A 119 -12.59 -30.61 10.62
C GLN A 119 -12.08 -29.60 9.58
N LYS A 120 -12.83 -29.46 8.48
CA LYS A 120 -12.52 -28.46 7.45
C LYS A 120 -13.69 -27.51 7.37
N GLN A 121 -13.51 -26.31 7.88
CA GLN A 121 -14.50 -25.23 7.83
C GLN A 121 -13.90 -23.99 7.19
N ASN A 122 -14.71 -23.30 6.38
CA ASN A 122 -14.38 -22.00 5.81
C ASN A 122 -15.00 -20.91 6.68
N HIS A 123 -14.28 -19.83 6.89
CA HIS A 123 -14.66 -18.73 7.74
C HIS A 123 -14.92 -17.49 6.92
N TYR A 124 -16.16 -17.06 6.86
CA TYR A 124 -16.60 -15.84 6.19
C TYR A 124 -17.53 -15.08 7.12
N GLU A 125 -17.34 -13.79 7.17
CA GLU A 125 -18.29 -12.88 7.80
C GLU A 125 -18.96 -11.99 6.76
N ASP A 126 -19.92 -11.16 7.21
CA ASP A 126 -20.45 -10.09 6.37
C ASP A 126 -19.30 -9.23 5.87
N ILE A 127 -19.22 -9.02 4.56
CA ILE A 127 -18.16 -8.23 3.95
C ILE A 127 -18.12 -6.79 4.47
N ASN A 128 -19.21 -6.32 5.07
CA ASN A 128 -19.34 -5.01 5.70
C ASN A 128 -19.22 -5.08 7.24
N ALA A 129 -18.77 -6.20 7.81
CA ALA A 129 -18.47 -6.28 9.23
C ALA A 129 -17.43 -5.22 9.63
N ALA A 130 -17.47 -4.78 10.87
CA ALA A 130 -16.53 -3.80 11.40
C ALA A 130 -15.08 -4.31 11.23
N PRO A 131 -14.12 -3.41 10.96
CA PRO A 131 -12.71 -3.81 10.88
C PRO A 131 -12.24 -4.45 12.19
N VAL A 132 -11.43 -5.50 12.09
CA VAL A 132 -10.85 -6.18 13.25
C VAL A 132 -9.86 -5.23 13.95
N THR A 133 -10.14 -4.95 15.21
CA THR A 133 -9.34 -4.07 16.08
C THR A 133 -8.91 -4.82 17.35
N GLU A 134 -8.03 -4.21 18.16
CA GLU A 134 -7.61 -4.73 19.48
C GLU A 134 -6.95 -6.11 19.45
N THR A 135 -6.27 -6.44 18.36
CA THR A 135 -5.45 -7.63 18.25
C THR A 135 -3.98 -7.29 18.48
N ASN A 136 -3.22 -8.20 19.09
CA ASN A 136 -1.76 -8.11 19.05
C ASN A 136 -1.29 -8.17 17.58
N ARG A 137 -0.18 -7.51 17.29
CA ARG A 137 0.37 -7.43 15.95
C ARG A 137 1.87 -7.71 15.95
N VAL A 138 2.30 -8.60 15.09
CA VAL A 138 3.72 -8.86 14.81
C VAL A 138 4.14 -8.02 13.62
N VAL A 139 4.97 -7.00 13.87
CA VAL A 139 5.49 -6.11 12.81
C VAL A 139 6.56 -6.84 12.00
N THR A 140 6.41 -6.87 10.69
CA THR A 140 7.31 -7.57 9.76
C THR A 140 8.11 -6.63 8.85
N THR A 141 7.94 -5.32 9.00
CA THR A 141 8.55 -4.26 8.19
C THR A 141 9.91 -3.77 8.70
N GLY A 142 10.70 -4.63 9.34
CA GLY A 142 12.02 -4.24 9.88
C GLY A 142 11.98 -3.48 11.20
N GLY A 143 10.80 -3.15 11.73
CA GLY A 143 10.59 -2.61 13.08
C GLY A 143 10.69 -1.09 13.20
N HIS A 144 11.20 -0.36 12.21
CA HIS A 144 11.36 1.11 12.26
C HIS A 144 10.22 1.87 11.59
N PHE A 145 9.45 1.22 10.72
CA PHE A 145 8.20 1.75 10.19
C PHE A 145 7.08 0.71 10.25
N ALA A 146 5.84 1.14 10.21
CA ALA A 146 4.68 0.27 10.14
C ALA A 146 3.53 0.94 9.38
N TYR A 147 2.78 0.13 8.66
CA TYR A 147 1.50 0.58 8.08
C TYR A 147 0.42 0.61 9.15
N LEU A 148 -0.35 1.67 9.20
CA LEU A 148 -1.54 1.81 10.05
C LEU A 148 -2.78 1.84 9.16
N LYS A 149 -3.55 0.76 9.17
CA LYS A 149 -4.77 0.65 8.37
C LYS A 149 -5.91 1.38 9.07
N ILE A 150 -6.27 2.57 8.55
CA ILE A 150 -7.24 3.48 9.19
C ILE A 150 -8.68 3.24 8.77
N ALA A 151 -8.90 2.54 7.66
CA ALA A 151 -10.22 2.16 7.16
C ALA A 151 -10.14 0.93 6.26
N GLU A 152 -11.29 0.32 5.98
CA GLU A 152 -11.46 -0.84 5.13
C GLU A 152 -12.62 -0.60 4.14
N GLY A 153 -12.47 -1.11 2.90
CA GLY A 153 -13.49 -0.99 1.87
C GLY A 153 -13.51 0.37 1.15
N CYS A 154 -14.37 0.52 0.14
CA CYS A 154 -14.46 1.74 -0.65
C CYS A 154 -15.83 1.89 -1.33
N ASP A 155 -16.43 3.08 -1.23
CA ASP A 155 -17.74 3.42 -1.82
C ASP A 155 -17.64 4.19 -3.14
N LYS A 156 -16.44 4.31 -3.73
CA LYS A 156 -16.23 5.08 -4.97
C LYS A 156 -16.78 4.39 -6.21
N HIS A 157 -16.79 3.05 -6.23
CA HIS A 157 -17.30 2.24 -7.34
C HIS A 157 -16.71 2.61 -8.70
N CYS A 158 -15.39 2.89 -8.76
CA CYS A 158 -14.69 3.07 -10.03
C CYS A 158 -14.90 1.85 -10.93
N THR A 159 -15.15 2.07 -12.21
CA THR A 159 -15.63 1.02 -13.14
C THR A 159 -14.63 -0.11 -13.37
N TYR A 160 -13.34 0.12 -13.10
CA TYR A 160 -12.25 -0.86 -13.21
C TYR A 160 -11.96 -1.62 -11.92
N CYS A 161 -12.61 -1.26 -10.80
CA CYS A 161 -12.14 -1.66 -9.46
C CYS A 161 -13.01 -2.75 -8.85
N ILE A 162 -12.35 -3.82 -8.40
CA ILE A 162 -12.99 -4.98 -7.73
C ILE A 162 -13.14 -4.79 -6.21
N ILE A 163 -12.52 -3.77 -5.63
CA ILE A 163 -12.45 -3.57 -4.17
C ILE A 163 -13.82 -3.63 -3.47
N PRO A 164 -14.89 -2.97 -3.95
CA PRO A 164 -16.18 -3.06 -3.28
C PRO A 164 -16.72 -4.50 -3.12
N LYS A 165 -16.34 -5.40 -4.04
CA LYS A 165 -16.75 -6.80 -4.00
C LYS A 165 -15.90 -7.67 -3.06
N VAL A 166 -14.64 -7.30 -2.83
CA VAL A 166 -13.70 -8.11 -2.05
C VAL A 166 -13.36 -7.53 -0.67
N ARG A 167 -13.64 -6.23 -0.47
CA ARG A 167 -13.40 -5.51 0.79
C ARG A 167 -14.64 -4.78 1.33
N GLY A 168 -15.75 -4.78 0.57
CA GLY A 168 -17.02 -4.17 0.97
C GLY A 168 -17.05 -2.65 0.93
N ASN A 169 -18.06 -2.08 1.59
CA ASN A 169 -18.26 -0.66 1.73
C ASN A 169 -17.21 -0.03 2.65
N TYR A 170 -17.07 1.29 2.57
CA TYR A 170 -16.14 2.04 3.39
C TYR A 170 -16.48 1.97 4.89
N ARG A 171 -15.50 1.61 5.70
CA ARG A 171 -15.62 1.50 7.17
C ARG A 171 -14.34 1.99 7.84
N SER A 172 -14.44 3.09 8.59
CA SER A 172 -13.32 3.62 9.38
C SER A 172 -13.04 2.77 10.62
N VAL A 173 -11.77 2.70 11.00
CA VAL A 173 -11.36 2.19 12.32
C VAL A 173 -11.56 3.30 13.34
N PRO A 174 -12.17 3.04 14.54
CA PRO A 174 -12.32 4.05 15.57
C PRO A 174 -10.99 4.71 15.97
N MET A 175 -11.00 6.04 16.17
CA MET A 175 -9.79 6.81 16.46
C MET A 175 -9.05 6.28 17.70
N GLU A 176 -9.78 5.92 18.74
CA GLU A 176 -9.21 5.40 19.99
C GLU A 176 -8.42 4.10 19.74
N SER A 177 -8.94 3.23 18.88
CA SER A 177 -8.27 1.97 18.51
C SER A 177 -7.00 2.24 17.71
N LEU A 178 -7.03 3.20 16.77
CA LEU A 178 -5.85 3.62 16.00
C LEU A 178 -4.77 4.24 16.90
N LEU A 179 -5.15 5.11 17.82
CA LEU A 179 -4.22 5.73 18.76
C LEU A 179 -3.60 4.71 19.71
N LYS A 180 -4.37 3.70 20.13
CA LYS A 180 -3.86 2.59 20.94
C LYS A 180 -2.83 1.78 20.14
N GLU A 181 -3.18 1.33 18.94
CA GLU A 181 -2.29 0.58 18.06
C GLU A 181 -1.01 1.38 17.74
N ALA A 182 -1.13 2.67 17.44
CA ALA A 182 0.01 3.53 17.15
C ALA A 182 0.96 3.71 18.34
N ARG A 183 0.46 3.79 19.59
CA ARG A 183 1.30 3.80 20.80
C ARG A 183 2.02 2.49 20.99
N GLU A 184 1.34 1.36 20.82
CA GLU A 184 1.94 0.02 20.92
C GLU A 184 3.03 -0.17 19.86
N LEU A 185 2.84 0.33 18.64
CA LEU A 185 3.86 0.33 17.59
C LEU A 185 5.06 1.21 17.96
N ALA A 186 4.83 2.40 18.49
CA ALA A 186 5.89 3.31 18.96
C ALA A 186 6.72 2.68 20.09
N ASP A 187 6.06 2.01 21.04
CA ASP A 187 6.71 1.30 22.16
C ASP A 187 7.58 0.12 21.66
N LYS A 188 7.20 -0.50 20.54
CA LYS A 188 7.99 -1.54 19.85
C LYS A 188 9.16 -0.98 19.04
N GLY A 189 9.30 0.35 18.92
CA GLY A 189 10.41 1.00 18.22
C GLY A 189 10.08 1.56 16.85
N VAL A 190 8.81 1.49 16.41
CA VAL A 190 8.37 2.13 15.15
C VAL A 190 8.55 3.64 15.24
N ARG A 191 9.12 4.23 14.19
CA ARG A 191 9.43 5.66 14.06
C ARG A 191 8.57 6.35 12.99
N GLU A 192 8.15 5.61 11.97
CA GLU A 192 7.27 6.09 10.92
C GLU A 192 5.96 5.31 10.89
N LEU A 193 4.84 6.02 10.90
CA LEU A 193 3.51 5.47 10.64
C LEU A 193 3.09 5.82 9.21
N ILE A 194 2.68 4.82 8.45
CA ILE A 194 2.17 5.00 7.09
C ILE A 194 0.68 4.69 7.09
N LEU A 195 -0.13 5.74 6.95
CA LEU A 195 -1.58 5.62 6.97
C LEU A 195 -2.08 5.05 5.65
N VAL A 196 -2.80 3.95 5.72
CA VAL A 196 -3.30 3.22 4.55
C VAL A 196 -4.78 2.87 4.70
N ALA A 197 -5.48 2.92 3.59
CA ALA A 197 -6.82 2.41 3.36
C ALA A 197 -7.01 2.23 1.85
N GLN A 198 -8.17 1.80 1.39
CA GLN A 198 -8.52 1.91 -0.03
C GLN A 198 -8.81 3.35 -0.43
N GLU A 199 -9.20 4.16 0.55
CA GLU A 199 -9.43 5.60 0.48
C GLU A 199 -9.15 6.20 1.87
N THR A 200 -8.09 7.00 2.01
CA THR A 200 -7.70 7.57 3.32
C THR A 200 -8.39 8.90 3.63
N THR A 201 -8.70 9.68 2.60
CA THR A 201 -9.22 11.05 2.76
C THR A 201 -10.65 11.12 3.29
N LEU A 202 -11.42 10.01 3.22
CA LEU A 202 -12.77 9.90 3.80
C LEU A 202 -12.79 9.47 5.27
N TYR A 203 -11.63 9.28 5.90
CA TYR A 203 -11.58 8.80 7.27
C TYR A 203 -12.51 9.56 8.20
N GLY A 204 -13.34 8.81 8.93
CA GLY A 204 -14.27 9.30 9.96
C GLY A 204 -15.66 9.67 9.47
N VAL A 205 -15.90 9.76 8.15
CA VAL A 205 -17.23 10.18 7.63
C VAL A 205 -18.35 9.26 8.12
N ASP A 206 -18.13 7.95 8.12
CA ASP A 206 -19.09 6.93 8.57
C ASP A 206 -19.28 6.90 10.09
N LEU A 207 -18.22 7.15 10.86
CA LEU A 207 -18.25 7.09 12.32
C LEU A 207 -18.65 8.44 12.98
N TYR A 208 -18.17 9.56 12.42
CA TYR A 208 -18.28 10.88 13.06
C TYR A 208 -19.10 11.88 12.24
N GLY A 209 -19.59 11.49 11.07
CA GLY A 209 -20.37 12.35 10.17
C GLY A 209 -19.56 13.47 9.48
N LYS A 210 -18.23 13.43 9.57
CA LYS A 210 -17.31 14.39 8.96
C LYS A 210 -15.96 13.76 8.68
N LYS A 211 -15.15 14.37 7.80
CA LYS A 211 -13.78 13.96 7.54
C LYS A 211 -12.90 14.28 8.76
N GLU A 212 -12.35 13.24 9.37
CA GLU A 212 -11.53 13.35 10.60
C GLU A 212 -10.06 13.03 10.39
N LEU A 213 -9.60 12.88 9.14
CA LEU A 213 -8.18 12.66 8.89
C LEU A 213 -7.30 13.80 9.45
N PRO A 214 -7.65 15.10 9.34
CA PRO A 214 -6.89 16.17 10.00
C PRO A 214 -6.76 16.00 11.51
N GLY A 215 -7.86 15.65 12.20
CA GLY A 215 -7.87 15.37 13.63
C GLY A 215 -7.01 14.15 14.00
N LEU A 216 -7.11 13.08 13.22
CA LEU A 216 -6.28 11.88 13.41
C LEU A 216 -4.78 12.19 13.26
N LEU A 217 -4.39 12.99 12.26
CA LEU A 217 -2.99 13.42 12.06
C LEU A 217 -2.47 14.19 13.28
N HIS A 218 -3.28 15.11 13.80
CA HIS A 218 -2.93 15.88 14.99
C HIS A 218 -2.69 14.98 16.21
N GLU A 219 -3.61 14.06 16.48
CA GLU A 219 -3.49 13.14 17.63
C GLU A 219 -2.32 12.16 17.49
N LEU A 220 -2.10 11.60 16.30
CA LEU A 220 -0.96 10.73 16.02
C LEU A 220 0.38 11.46 16.18
N ALA A 221 0.44 12.75 15.79
CA ALA A 221 1.63 13.59 15.95
C ALA A 221 2.03 13.81 17.41
N GLN A 222 1.09 13.67 18.36
CA GLN A 222 1.37 13.79 19.81
C GLN A 222 2.04 12.54 20.40
N ILE A 223 2.07 11.42 19.66
CA ILE A 223 2.63 10.17 20.19
C ILE A 223 4.16 10.29 20.28
N PRO A 224 4.76 10.11 21.48
CA PRO A 224 6.19 10.05 21.64
C PRO A 224 6.79 8.88 20.84
N GLY A 225 7.95 9.08 20.26
CA GLY A 225 8.65 8.04 19.49
C GLY A 225 8.25 7.96 18.02
N ILE A 226 7.12 8.50 17.61
CA ILE A 226 6.76 8.68 16.21
C ILE A 226 7.39 9.98 15.72
N TYR A 227 8.12 9.90 14.60
CA TYR A 227 8.82 11.01 13.97
C TYR A 227 8.24 11.36 12.61
N TRP A 228 7.73 10.36 11.85
CA TRP A 228 7.09 10.55 10.56
C TRP A 228 5.70 9.91 10.52
N ILE A 229 4.78 10.64 9.87
CA ILE A 229 3.44 10.17 9.51
C ILE A 229 3.28 10.42 8.03
N ARG A 230 3.07 9.37 7.25
CA ARG A 230 2.91 9.41 5.80
C ARG A 230 1.50 9.00 5.43
N ILE A 231 0.93 9.62 4.39
CA ILE A 231 -0.44 9.35 3.94
C ILE A 231 -0.38 8.79 2.52
N LEU A 232 -0.99 7.62 2.32
CA LEU A 232 -1.14 7.00 1.01
C LEU A 232 -2.63 6.92 0.63
N TYR A 233 -2.92 6.74 -0.68
CA TYR A 233 -4.26 6.50 -1.22
C TYR A 233 -5.26 7.63 -0.99
N CYS A 234 -4.91 8.86 -1.41
CA CYS A 234 -5.77 10.03 -1.33
C CYS A 234 -6.54 10.25 -2.62
N TYR A 235 -7.86 10.29 -2.57
CA TYR A 235 -8.66 10.69 -3.73
C TYR A 235 -8.62 12.21 -3.90
N PRO A 236 -8.34 12.73 -5.12
CA PRO A 236 -8.16 14.18 -5.32
C PRO A 236 -9.38 15.00 -4.92
N GLU A 237 -10.60 14.55 -5.27
CA GLU A 237 -11.85 15.24 -4.94
C GLU A 237 -12.18 15.30 -3.44
N GLU A 238 -11.50 14.49 -2.64
CA GLU A 238 -11.75 14.43 -1.19
C GLU A 238 -10.71 15.21 -0.38
N ILE A 239 -9.66 15.73 -1.01
CA ILE A 239 -8.63 16.55 -0.36
C ILE A 239 -9.21 17.94 -0.06
N THR A 240 -9.40 18.25 1.23
CA THR A 240 -9.96 19.52 1.71
C THR A 240 -8.86 20.49 2.10
N ASP A 241 -9.22 21.77 2.22
CA ASP A 241 -8.31 22.81 2.72
C ASP A 241 -7.82 22.50 4.12
N GLU A 242 -8.71 21.97 4.99
CA GLU A 242 -8.36 21.55 6.34
C GLU A 242 -7.31 20.45 6.36
N LEU A 243 -7.38 19.50 5.41
CA LEU A 243 -6.36 18.46 5.30
C LEU A 243 -5.02 19.04 4.84
N ILE A 244 -5.04 19.92 3.84
CA ILE A 244 -3.82 20.59 3.34
C ILE A 244 -3.17 21.41 4.46
N ASP A 245 -3.97 22.21 5.19
CA ASP A 245 -3.50 23.02 6.31
C ASP A 245 -2.97 22.14 7.46
N ALA A 246 -3.58 20.99 7.74
CA ALA A 246 -3.09 20.04 8.74
C ALA A 246 -1.74 19.43 8.34
N ILE A 247 -1.57 19.02 7.08
CA ILE A 247 -0.27 18.51 6.57
C ILE A 247 0.80 19.58 6.68
N ALA A 248 0.50 20.83 6.29
CA ALA A 248 1.44 21.95 6.35
C ALA A 248 1.84 22.34 7.78
N ALA A 249 0.92 22.18 8.74
CA ALA A 249 1.12 22.62 10.12
C ALA A 249 1.81 21.60 11.01
N GLU A 250 1.68 20.30 10.73
CA GLU A 250 2.21 19.23 11.58
C GLU A 250 3.61 18.77 11.12
N PRO A 251 4.67 19.12 11.87
CA PRO A 251 6.04 18.82 11.44
C PRO A 251 6.38 17.33 11.29
N LYS A 252 5.60 16.46 11.94
CA LYS A 252 5.76 15.01 11.83
C LYS A 252 5.07 14.41 10.60
N VAL A 253 4.13 15.14 10.00
CA VAL A 253 3.48 14.70 8.76
C VAL A 253 4.43 14.99 7.60
N CYS A 254 4.78 13.94 6.85
CA CYS A 254 5.64 14.07 5.68
C CYS A 254 4.98 14.98 4.63
N ASN A 255 5.73 15.91 4.06
CA ASN A 255 5.33 16.67 2.88
C ASN A 255 5.32 15.75 1.66
N TYR A 256 4.46 14.74 1.70
CA TYR A 256 4.31 13.69 0.72
C TYR A 256 2.84 13.29 0.63
N LEU A 257 2.31 13.19 -0.57
CA LEU A 257 0.93 12.77 -0.76
C LEU A 257 0.82 11.87 -1.99
N ASP A 258 0.26 10.67 -1.80
CA ASP A 258 -0.06 9.74 -2.88
C ASP A 258 -1.51 10.00 -3.35
N ILE A 259 -1.64 10.48 -4.59
CA ILE A 259 -2.91 10.89 -5.19
C ILE A 259 -3.10 10.13 -6.50
N PRO A 260 -3.67 8.91 -6.49
CA PRO A 260 -3.88 8.13 -7.71
C PRO A 260 -4.99 8.76 -8.58
N ILE A 261 -4.59 9.61 -9.53
CA ILE A 261 -5.53 10.29 -10.43
C ILE A 261 -6.08 9.37 -11.51
N GLN A 262 -5.38 8.31 -11.87
CA GLN A 262 -5.67 7.26 -12.85
C GLN A 262 -5.61 7.73 -14.32
N HIS A 263 -6.12 8.89 -14.64
CA HIS A 263 -6.06 9.53 -15.96
C HIS A 263 -6.26 11.05 -15.84
N ALA A 264 -6.09 11.80 -16.96
CA ALA A 264 -6.30 13.23 -16.99
C ALA A 264 -7.25 13.70 -18.12
N SER A 265 -7.65 12.82 -19.04
CA SER A 265 -8.70 13.15 -20.01
C SER A 265 -10.09 13.04 -19.35
N ASP A 266 -10.91 14.06 -19.48
CA ASP A 266 -12.26 14.09 -18.91
C ASP A 266 -13.15 12.97 -19.47
N ASN A 267 -12.96 12.60 -20.75
CA ASN A 267 -13.65 11.49 -21.37
C ASN A 267 -13.34 10.18 -20.65
N VAL A 268 -12.08 9.89 -20.42
CA VAL A 268 -11.64 8.64 -19.77
C VAL A 268 -11.98 8.65 -18.28
N LEU A 269 -11.77 9.76 -17.57
CA LEU A 269 -12.14 9.91 -16.15
C LEU A 269 -13.64 9.64 -15.92
N LYS A 270 -14.49 10.16 -16.78
CA LYS A 270 -15.93 9.88 -16.74
C LYS A 270 -16.25 8.41 -16.97
N ARG A 271 -15.59 7.76 -17.92
CA ARG A 271 -15.75 6.31 -18.19
C ARG A 271 -15.24 5.44 -17.04
N MET A 272 -14.18 5.89 -16.37
CA MET A 272 -13.65 5.27 -15.15
C MET A 272 -14.59 5.42 -13.93
N GLY A 273 -15.62 6.26 -14.03
CA GLY A 273 -16.49 6.59 -12.89
C GLY A 273 -15.81 7.50 -11.88
N ARG A 274 -14.78 8.24 -12.30
CA ARG A 274 -14.12 9.26 -11.45
C ARG A 274 -15.00 10.50 -11.37
N ARG A 275 -14.93 11.18 -10.24
CA ARG A 275 -15.77 12.37 -9.96
C ARG A 275 -15.01 13.68 -10.15
N THR A 276 -13.73 13.61 -10.51
CA THR A 276 -12.87 14.74 -10.86
C THR A 276 -12.75 14.89 -12.36
N ASP A 277 -12.55 16.13 -12.82
CA ASP A 277 -12.12 16.48 -14.16
C ASP A 277 -10.68 17.01 -14.17
N GLN A 278 -10.12 17.28 -15.34
CA GLN A 278 -8.74 17.77 -15.49
C GLN A 278 -8.53 19.14 -14.82
N ALA A 279 -9.53 20.03 -14.88
CA ALA A 279 -9.43 21.36 -14.28
C ALA A 279 -9.35 21.27 -12.74
N GLU A 280 -10.15 20.38 -12.14
CA GLU A 280 -10.12 20.10 -10.70
C GLU A 280 -8.78 19.47 -10.28
N LEU A 281 -8.24 18.53 -11.07
CA LEU A 281 -6.92 17.96 -10.84
C LEU A 281 -5.82 19.01 -10.84
N ARG A 282 -5.83 19.93 -11.82
CA ARG A 282 -4.90 21.07 -11.88
C ARG A 282 -5.03 21.98 -10.65
N ALA A 283 -6.25 22.27 -10.25
CA ALA A 283 -6.53 23.14 -9.12
C ALA A 283 -6.01 22.55 -7.80
N ILE A 284 -6.25 21.27 -7.54
CA ILE A 284 -5.81 20.63 -6.29
C ILE A 284 -4.29 20.48 -6.24
N ILE A 285 -3.63 20.09 -7.35
CA ILE A 285 -2.16 20.00 -7.43
C ILE A 285 -1.53 21.38 -7.23
N GLY A 286 -2.07 22.41 -7.89
CA GLY A 286 -1.59 23.80 -7.72
C GLY A 286 -1.72 24.28 -6.29
N LYS A 287 -2.85 24.02 -5.64
CA LYS A 287 -3.11 24.40 -4.24
C LYS A 287 -2.16 23.70 -3.27
N LEU A 288 -1.92 22.40 -3.46
CA LEU A 288 -0.97 21.63 -2.66
C LEU A 288 0.44 22.23 -2.74
N ARG A 289 0.92 22.55 -3.94
CA ARG A 289 2.24 23.17 -4.15
C ARG A 289 2.35 24.57 -3.61
N GLU A 290 1.26 25.36 -3.68
CA GLU A 290 1.21 26.72 -3.10
C GLU A 290 1.31 26.68 -1.57
N LYS A 291 0.56 25.79 -0.93
CA LYS A 291 0.46 25.66 0.53
C LYS A 291 1.65 24.92 1.15
N ILE A 292 2.21 23.96 0.43
CA ILE A 292 3.31 23.10 0.88
C ILE A 292 4.38 23.08 -0.23
N PRO A 293 5.27 24.08 -0.29
CA PRO A 293 6.22 24.25 -1.40
C PRO A 293 7.15 23.05 -1.65
N ASP A 294 7.47 22.30 -0.60
CA ASP A 294 8.34 21.11 -0.68
C ASP A 294 7.59 19.81 -0.82
N ILE A 295 6.30 19.85 -1.16
CA ILE A 295 5.48 18.62 -1.27
C ILE A 295 5.98 17.71 -2.38
N CYS A 296 6.16 16.45 -2.05
CA CYS A 296 6.39 15.37 -2.99
C CYS A 296 5.04 14.76 -3.38
N LEU A 297 4.66 14.86 -4.64
CA LEU A 297 3.41 14.31 -5.16
C LEU A 297 3.67 13.01 -5.90
N ARG A 298 3.05 11.94 -5.42
CA ARG A 298 3.01 10.64 -6.08
C ARG A 298 1.66 10.42 -6.73
N THR A 299 1.66 9.79 -7.90
CA THR A 299 0.42 9.41 -8.59
C THR A 299 0.52 8.04 -9.25
N THR A 300 -0.63 7.51 -9.60
CA THR A 300 -0.78 6.27 -10.38
C THR A 300 -1.70 6.53 -11.55
N LEU A 301 -1.33 6.00 -12.72
CA LEU A 301 -2.08 6.09 -13.96
C LEU A 301 -2.43 4.71 -14.51
N ILE A 302 -3.51 4.65 -15.26
CA ILE A 302 -3.92 3.47 -16.05
C ILE A 302 -3.86 3.86 -17.53
N SER A 303 -3.07 3.12 -18.33
CA SER A 303 -2.97 3.28 -19.78
C SER A 303 -3.89 2.30 -20.50
N GLY A 304 -4.49 2.76 -21.60
CA GLY A 304 -5.33 1.92 -22.46
C GLY A 304 -6.63 1.48 -21.82
N PHE A 305 -7.27 2.37 -21.06
CA PHE A 305 -8.60 2.13 -20.52
C PHE A 305 -9.61 1.98 -21.67
N PRO A 306 -10.68 1.15 -21.56
CA PRO A 306 -11.68 0.99 -22.63
C PRO A 306 -12.23 2.33 -23.13
N GLY A 307 -12.11 2.57 -24.45
CA GLY A 307 -12.51 3.81 -25.09
C GLY A 307 -11.52 4.97 -25.01
N GLU A 308 -10.30 4.74 -24.49
CA GLU A 308 -9.21 5.72 -24.54
C GLU A 308 -8.73 5.88 -25.99
N THR A 309 -8.95 7.07 -26.56
CA THR A 309 -8.50 7.42 -27.90
C THR A 309 -7.04 7.86 -27.92
N GLN A 310 -6.51 8.13 -29.12
CA GLN A 310 -5.17 8.69 -29.25
C GLN A 310 -5.13 10.13 -28.70
N GLU A 311 -6.18 10.91 -28.91
CA GLU A 311 -6.32 12.27 -28.37
C GLU A 311 -6.36 12.28 -26.84
N ASP A 312 -7.07 11.32 -26.22
CA ASP A 312 -7.12 11.15 -24.75
C ASP A 312 -5.72 10.84 -24.18
N PHE A 313 -4.96 9.98 -24.87
CA PHE A 313 -3.59 9.65 -24.48
C PHE A 313 -2.64 10.84 -24.59
N GLU A 314 -2.71 11.60 -25.70
CA GLU A 314 -1.90 12.82 -25.90
C GLU A 314 -2.24 13.90 -24.87
N GLU A 315 -3.50 13.98 -24.45
CA GLU A 315 -3.93 14.87 -23.37
C GLU A 315 -3.32 14.45 -22.03
N LEU A 316 -3.34 13.14 -21.70
CA LEU A 316 -2.70 12.60 -20.52
C LEU A 316 -1.20 12.86 -20.53
N TYR A 317 -0.52 12.61 -21.65
CA TYR A 317 0.92 12.83 -21.80
C TYR A 317 1.29 14.31 -21.55
N ARG A 318 0.54 15.26 -22.16
CA ARG A 318 0.73 16.70 -21.90
C ARG A 318 0.51 17.06 -20.44
N PHE A 319 -0.53 16.49 -19.82
CA PHE A 319 -0.83 16.72 -18.40
C PHE A 319 0.30 16.25 -17.50
N VAL A 320 0.85 15.07 -17.72
CA VAL A 320 2.01 14.55 -16.95
C VAL A 320 3.22 15.46 -17.12
N ASN A 321 3.53 15.87 -18.37
CA ASN A 321 4.65 16.76 -18.65
C ASN A 321 4.52 18.14 -17.99
N GLU A 322 3.29 18.67 -17.88
CA GLU A 322 3.03 19.97 -17.25
C GLU A 322 2.97 19.89 -15.73
N MET A 323 2.43 18.77 -15.19
CA MET A 323 2.29 18.62 -13.75
C MET A 323 3.58 18.15 -13.07
N GLU A 324 4.47 17.48 -13.79
CA GLU A 324 5.78 17.03 -13.28
C GLU A 324 5.67 16.39 -11.89
N PHE A 325 4.99 15.24 -11.82
CA PHE A 325 4.88 14.50 -10.57
C PHE A 325 6.27 14.02 -10.10
N ASP A 326 6.49 14.03 -8.79
CA ASP A 326 7.75 13.56 -8.21
C ASP A 326 7.90 12.04 -8.33
N ARG A 327 6.80 11.32 -8.18
CA ARG A 327 6.72 9.87 -8.31
C ARG A 327 5.48 9.52 -9.13
N LEU A 328 5.62 8.64 -10.10
CA LEU A 328 4.51 8.21 -10.95
C LEU A 328 4.71 6.76 -11.39
N GLY A 329 3.66 5.97 -11.27
CA GLY A 329 3.59 4.63 -11.84
C GLY A 329 2.46 4.52 -12.85
N VAL A 330 2.70 3.81 -13.96
CA VAL A 330 1.70 3.56 -15.00
C VAL A 330 1.46 2.07 -15.12
N PHE A 331 0.20 1.67 -15.08
CA PHE A 331 -0.22 0.29 -15.28
C PHE A 331 -1.08 0.16 -16.53
N PRO A 332 -0.82 -0.82 -17.40
CA PRO A 332 -1.78 -1.17 -18.44
C PRO A 332 -3.10 -1.57 -17.82
N TYR A 333 -4.22 -1.15 -18.41
CA TYR A 333 -5.53 -1.55 -17.92
C TYR A 333 -5.66 -3.09 -17.88
N SER A 334 -5.93 -3.63 -16.71
CA SER A 334 -6.22 -5.05 -16.49
C SER A 334 -7.74 -5.27 -16.54
N GLN A 335 -8.20 -6.14 -17.45
CA GLN A 335 -9.60 -6.47 -17.63
C GLN A 335 -10.06 -7.46 -16.54
N GLU A 336 -10.46 -6.93 -15.39
CA GLU A 336 -10.90 -7.75 -14.26
C GLU A 336 -12.37 -8.15 -14.40
N GLU A 337 -12.62 -9.46 -14.39
CA GLU A 337 -13.98 -9.99 -14.39
C GLU A 337 -14.83 -9.39 -13.26
N ASP A 338 -16.13 -9.31 -13.46
CA ASP A 338 -17.08 -8.70 -12.53
C ASP A 338 -16.93 -7.19 -12.32
N THR A 339 -16.08 -6.52 -13.06
CA THR A 339 -16.02 -5.04 -13.07
C THR A 339 -16.81 -4.49 -14.26
N PRO A 340 -17.44 -3.30 -14.15
CA PRO A 340 -18.15 -2.70 -15.29
C PRO A 340 -17.25 -2.47 -16.50
N ALA A 341 -15.99 -2.07 -16.30
CA ALA A 341 -15.05 -1.81 -17.40
C ALA A 341 -14.70 -3.08 -18.19
N ALA A 342 -14.77 -4.26 -17.59
CA ALA A 342 -14.49 -5.52 -18.28
C ALA A 342 -15.50 -5.83 -19.39
N THR A 343 -16.71 -5.27 -19.31
CA THR A 343 -17.81 -5.49 -20.28
C THR A 343 -17.97 -4.37 -21.29
N MET A 344 -17.13 -3.34 -21.24
CA MET A 344 -17.12 -2.27 -22.24
C MET A 344 -16.65 -2.80 -23.59
N GLU A 345 -17.30 -2.40 -24.69
CA GLU A 345 -17.05 -2.96 -26.03
C GLU A 345 -15.72 -2.50 -26.64
N ASP A 346 -15.32 -1.25 -26.37
CA ASP A 346 -14.15 -0.59 -26.98
C ASP A 346 -12.86 -0.83 -26.17
N GLN A 347 -12.53 -2.12 -25.97
CA GLN A 347 -11.28 -2.54 -25.34
C GLN A 347 -10.07 -2.15 -26.19
N VAL A 348 -9.07 -1.57 -25.55
CA VAL A 348 -7.80 -1.21 -26.21
C VAL A 348 -6.91 -2.45 -26.34
N PRO A 349 -6.27 -2.70 -27.51
CA PRO A 349 -5.33 -3.81 -27.65
C PRO A 349 -4.16 -3.76 -26.64
N GLN A 350 -3.71 -4.93 -26.22
CA GLN A 350 -2.66 -5.03 -25.18
C GLN A 350 -1.37 -4.30 -25.57
N GLU A 351 -0.93 -4.46 -26.83
CA GLU A 351 0.26 -3.78 -27.36
C GLU A 351 0.14 -2.24 -27.30
N VAL A 352 -1.07 -1.68 -27.45
CA VAL A 352 -1.30 -0.24 -27.35
C VAL A 352 -1.25 0.23 -25.91
N LYS A 353 -1.81 -0.56 -24.97
CA LYS A 353 -1.73 -0.26 -23.54
C LYS A 353 -0.27 -0.21 -23.08
N GLU A 354 0.52 -1.22 -23.46
CA GLU A 354 1.94 -1.33 -23.10
C GLU A 354 2.75 -0.21 -23.73
N PHE A 355 2.53 0.08 -25.00
CA PHE A 355 3.19 1.20 -25.68
C PHE A 355 2.90 2.54 -24.96
N ARG A 356 1.66 2.82 -24.63
CA ARG A 356 1.28 4.05 -23.91
C ARG A 356 1.86 4.12 -22.49
N ARG A 357 1.93 2.98 -21.79
CA ARG A 357 2.63 2.89 -20.50
C ARG A 357 4.10 3.26 -20.65
N ASP A 358 4.80 2.67 -21.64
CA ASP A 358 6.23 2.86 -21.84
C ASP A 358 6.56 4.33 -22.18
N GLU A 359 5.77 4.97 -23.05
CA GLU A 359 5.91 6.40 -23.37
C GLU A 359 5.74 7.30 -22.14
N LEU A 360 4.74 7.03 -21.29
CA LEU A 360 4.53 7.77 -20.04
C LEU A 360 5.64 7.53 -19.03
N MET A 361 6.15 6.29 -18.94
CA MET A 361 7.24 5.96 -18.02
C MET A 361 8.56 6.57 -18.47
N GLU A 362 8.84 6.64 -19.80
CA GLU A 362 10.01 7.33 -20.33
C GLU A 362 9.95 8.85 -20.03
N LEU A 363 8.80 9.49 -20.22
CA LEU A 363 8.59 10.88 -19.84
C LEU A 363 8.83 11.08 -18.34
N GLN A 364 8.23 10.24 -17.50
CA GLN A 364 8.36 10.33 -16.05
C GLN A 364 9.79 10.09 -15.58
N GLN A 365 10.53 9.22 -16.24
CA GLN A 365 11.94 8.98 -15.92
C GLN A 365 12.76 10.25 -16.09
N ALA A 366 12.59 10.99 -17.18
CA ALA A 366 13.28 12.26 -17.41
C ALA A 366 12.90 13.28 -16.30
N ILE A 367 11.61 13.42 -15.99
CA ILE A 367 11.14 14.30 -14.91
C ILE A 367 11.74 13.92 -13.55
N ALA A 368 11.78 12.63 -13.23
CA ALA A 368 12.30 12.14 -11.97
C ALA A 368 13.80 12.40 -11.82
N PHE A 369 14.57 12.27 -12.90
CA PHE A 369 16.01 12.54 -12.90
C PHE A 369 16.31 14.02 -12.71
N ASP A 370 15.61 14.91 -13.41
CA ASP A 370 15.72 16.35 -13.23
C ASP A 370 15.41 16.75 -11.78
N LYS A 371 14.34 16.20 -11.21
CA LYS A 371 13.96 16.46 -9.81
C LYS A 371 14.96 15.89 -8.80
N ALA A 372 15.63 14.79 -9.10
CA ALA A 372 16.70 14.26 -8.26
C ALA A 372 17.94 15.18 -8.31
N GLU A 373 18.31 15.71 -9.48
CA GLU A 373 19.38 16.70 -9.62
C GLU A 373 19.09 17.99 -8.84
N ASP A 374 17.85 18.47 -8.84
CA ASP A 374 17.41 19.64 -8.09
C ASP A 374 17.54 19.50 -6.56
N MET A 375 17.71 18.28 -6.08
CA MET A 375 17.95 18.02 -4.65
C MET A 375 19.42 18.18 -4.25
N VAL A 376 20.35 18.23 -5.19
CA VAL A 376 21.79 18.38 -4.90
C VAL A 376 22.06 19.72 -4.22
N GLY A 377 22.82 19.68 -3.13
CA GLY A 377 23.11 20.84 -2.29
C GLY A 377 22.07 21.10 -1.19
N ARG A 378 20.96 20.37 -1.15
CA ARG A 378 19.97 20.47 -0.06
C ARG A 378 20.38 19.63 1.14
N ILE A 379 19.99 20.09 2.33
CA ILE A 379 20.13 19.33 3.57
C ILE A 379 18.79 18.69 3.89
N LEU A 380 18.76 17.36 3.95
CA LEU A 380 17.57 16.56 4.21
C LEU A 380 17.70 15.81 5.53
N THR A 381 16.59 15.69 6.25
CA THR A 381 16.47 14.70 7.31
C THR A 381 16.14 13.35 6.67
N VAL A 382 16.90 12.32 7.00
CA VAL A 382 16.71 10.96 6.49
C VAL A 382 16.55 9.97 7.63
N MET A 383 15.81 8.90 7.38
CA MET A 383 15.73 7.75 8.27
C MET A 383 16.58 6.61 7.70
N ILE A 384 17.46 6.04 8.52
CA ILE A 384 18.33 4.93 8.12
C ILE A 384 17.53 3.64 8.02
N GLU A 385 17.61 2.99 6.87
CA GLU A 385 16.98 1.69 6.58
C GLU A 385 17.92 0.51 6.90
N GLY A 386 19.21 0.68 6.66
CA GLY A 386 20.21 -0.35 6.90
C GLY A 386 21.58 0.03 6.36
N LYS A 387 22.56 -0.81 6.64
CA LYS A 387 23.94 -0.67 6.15
C LYS A 387 24.13 -1.50 4.89
N VAL A 388 24.82 -0.94 3.90
CA VAL A 388 25.26 -1.71 2.72
C VAL A 388 26.37 -2.68 3.18
N ALA A 389 26.27 -3.93 2.77
CA ALA A 389 27.24 -4.95 3.17
C ALA A 389 28.66 -4.59 2.67
N ASP A 390 29.64 -4.69 3.55
CA ASP A 390 31.06 -4.46 3.27
C ASP A 390 31.43 -3.03 2.82
N GLU A 391 30.52 -2.04 3.03
CA GLU A 391 30.77 -0.63 2.66
C GLU A 391 30.58 0.32 3.87
N GLU A 392 31.17 1.51 3.75
CA GLU A 392 30.89 2.65 4.65
C GLU A 392 29.73 3.49 4.13
N THR A 393 28.63 2.82 3.75
CA THR A 393 27.45 3.39 3.14
C THR A 393 26.19 2.82 3.80
N TYR A 394 25.22 3.70 4.05
CA TYR A 394 23.91 3.34 4.57
C TYR A 394 22.83 3.65 3.54
N VAL A 395 21.82 2.79 3.46
CA VAL A 395 20.58 3.05 2.74
C VAL A 395 19.67 3.84 3.67
N ALA A 396 19.09 4.92 3.17
CA ALA A 396 18.18 5.76 3.93
C ALA A 396 16.99 6.19 3.04
N ARG A 397 15.91 6.64 3.67
CA ARG A 397 14.78 7.29 3.00
C ARG A 397 14.62 8.72 3.50
N THR A 398 14.14 9.56 2.61
CA THR A 398 13.71 10.93 2.93
C THR A 398 12.19 10.97 3.16
N TYR A 399 11.67 12.13 3.57
CA TYR A 399 10.22 12.34 3.60
C TYR A 399 9.55 12.14 2.23
N ARG A 400 10.33 12.21 1.14
CA ARG A 400 9.88 12.10 -0.24
C ARG A 400 9.69 10.65 -0.71
N ASP A 401 10.06 9.66 0.12
CA ASP A 401 10.18 8.27 -0.30
C ASP A 401 9.38 7.34 0.59
N ALA A 402 8.32 6.75 0.06
CA ALA A 402 7.60 5.66 0.71
C ALA A 402 8.41 4.36 0.59
N PRO A 403 8.41 3.50 1.63
CA PRO A 403 9.23 2.29 1.62
C PRO A 403 8.80 1.33 0.50
N ASN A 404 9.79 0.70 -0.13
CA ASN A 404 9.65 -0.35 -1.15
C ASN A 404 9.01 0.08 -2.49
N VAL A 405 8.67 1.35 -2.65
CA VAL A 405 8.02 1.84 -3.89
C VAL A 405 8.67 3.07 -4.50
N ASP A 406 9.40 3.86 -3.71
CA ASP A 406 10.09 5.06 -4.18
C ASP A 406 11.62 4.86 -4.12
N GLY A 407 12.40 5.93 -4.34
CA GLY A 407 13.87 5.88 -4.31
C GLY A 407 14.47 5.86 -2.92
N TYR A 408 15.80 5.82 -2.88
CA TYR A 408 16.60 5.84 -1.67
C TYR A 408 17.59 7.01 -1.67
N LEU A 409 18.15 7.27 -0.48
CA LEU A 409 19.32 8.12 -0.34
C LEU A 409 20.46 7.30 0.26
N PHE A 410 21.59 7.22 -0.44
CA PHE A 410 22.79 6.53 0.04
C PHE A 410 23.66 7.51 0.83
N VAL A 411 23.88 7.19 2.12
CA VAL A 411 24.65 8.04 3.06
C VAL A 411 26.05 7.47 3.21
N ASN A 412 27.04 8.17 2.70
CA ASN A 412 28.45 7.82 2.86
C ASN A 412 28.95 8.34 4.22
N THR A 413 29.31 7.43 5.12
CA THR A 413 29.80 7.79 6.45
C THR A 413 30.48 6.60 7.14
N SER A 414 31.53 6.91 7.91
CA SER A 414 32.16 5.98 8.85
C SER A 414 31.48 5.95 10.23
N ALA A 415 30.46 6.81 10.45
CA ALA A 415 29.71 6.80 11.70
C ALA A 415 28.93 5.49 11.85
N ASN A 416 28.76 5.04 13.08
CA ASN A 416 27.95 3.84 13.37
C ASN A 416 26.51 4.27 13.59
N LEU A 417 25.63 3.96 12.62
CA LEU A 417 24.22 4.28 12.63
C LEU A 417 23.38 3.00 12.75
N MET A 418 22.21 3.12 13.34
CA MET A 418 21.24 2.02 13.47
C MET A 418 20.04 2.26 12.57
N THR A 419 19.40 1.18 12.13
CA THR A 419 18.11 1.24 11.44
C THR A 419 17.08 2.00 12.30
N GLY A 420 16.39 2.97 11.69
CA GLY A 420 15.46 3.85 12.38
C GLY A 420 16.09 5.14 12.95
N ASP A 421 17.41 5.32 12.88
CA ASP A 421 18.05 6.58 13.24
C ASP A 421 17.69 7.68 12.24
N PHE A 422 17.49 8.91 12.77
CA PHE A 422 17.29 10.11 11.97
C PHE A 422 18.54 10.95 11.98
N VAL A 423 19.06 11.27 10.79
CA VAL A 423 20.24 12.11 10.61
C VAL A 423 20.01 13.17 9.55
N LYS A 424 20.73 14.31 9.67
CA LYS A 424 20.77 15.34 8.61
C LYS A 424 21.86 14.96 7.62
N VAL A 425 21.53 15.02 6.34
CA VAL A 425 22.40 14.65 5.22
C VAL A 425 22.44 15.80 4.21
N LEU A 426 23.62 16.20 3.80
CA LEU A 426 23.85 17.06 2.64
C LEU A 426 23.82 16.17 1.39
N VAL A 427 22.89 16.42 0.48
CA VAL A 427 22.83 15.75 -0.81
C VAL A 427 23.99 16.22 -1.68
N THR A 428 24.89 15.32 -2.05
CA THR A 428 26.10 15.61 -2.84
C THR A 428 25.99 15.18 -4.30
N GLY A 429 24.99 14.35 -4.63
CA GLY A 429 24.75 13.87 -5.98
C GLY A 429 23.44 13.12 -6.12
N SER A 430 23.11 12.77 -7.35
CA SER A 430 21.99 11.90 -7.72
C SER A 430 22.48 10.80 -8.66
N ASN A 431 21.83 9.67 -8.64
CA ASN A 431 22.04 8.56 -9.57
C ASN A 431 20.68 8.00 -9.96
N GLU A 432 20.19 8.39 -11.13
CA GLU A 432 18.85 8.03 -11.61
C GLU A 432 17.76 8.47 -10.59
N TYR A 433 17.08 7.52 -9.95
CA TYR A 433 16.01 7.78 -8.99
C TYR A 433 16.52 8.03 -7.56
N ASP A 434 17.78 7.69 -7.29
CA ASP A 434 18.35 7.69 -5.96
C ASP A 434 19.23 8.94 -5.72
N LEU A 435 19.36 9.32 -4.47
CA LEU A 435 20.22 10.39 -4.02
C LEU A 435 21.47 9.84 -3.33
N ILE A 436 22.54 10.63 -3.36
CA ILE A 436 23.79 10.35 -2.66
C ILE A 436 24.10 11.52 -1.74
N GLY A 437 24.54 11.24 -0.53
CA GLY A 437 24.86 12.31 0.41
C GLY A 437 25.84 11.91 1.50
N GLU A 438 26.17 12.88 2.31
CA GLU A 438 27.10 12.77 3.45
C GLU A 438 26.43 13.37 4.69
N ILE A 439 26.79 12.88 5.89
CA ILE A 439 26.26 13.45 7.13
C ILE A 439 26.61 14.92 7.20
N TYR A 440 25.57 15.75 7.42
CA TYR A 440 25.75 17.18 7.62
C TYR A 440 26.11 17.45 9.09
N HIS A 441 27.26 18.07 9.29
CA HIS A 441 27.72 18.57 10.58
C HIS A 441 27.50 20.08 10.64
N GLU A 442 26.73 20.55 11.65
CA GLU A 442 26.53 21.99 11.90
C GLU A 442 27.82 22.71 12.35
#